data_17a1c42af2270cea22907cd807084db8
#
_entry.id   17a1c42af2270cea22907cd807084db8
#
_cell.length_a   1.000
_cell.length_b   1.000
_cell.length_c   1.000
_cell.angle_alpha   90.00
_cell.angle_beta   90.00
_cell.angle_gamma   90.00
#
_symmetry.space_group_name_H-M   'P 1'
#
loop_
_entity.id
_entity.type
_entity.pdbx_description
1 polymer ?
#
loop_
_entity_poly.entity_id
_entity_poly.type
_entity_poly.pdbx_seq_one_letter_code
_entity_poly.pdbx_strand_id
1 'polypeptide(L)'
;MLTTVIGAYSKPSFLNLTDWFNTNKTDKKYPTKYYNEEINDFGKNAEDLFLKATKQVIKDQELCGLDIITDGEVRRENYVHYHCRHLLGIDFSFLTEKPARSGSYTSFLPTIVSKVEADKPFLVDEWKKNQSLTKKDLKITIPGPLTITDTVANKFYKTDEELGFDLAKAINIEVKRLVEAGCKYIQIDEPLFARKPEEALNYGIRNLEICFEGISNPKIEKIMHMCCGYPDKLDAINYPKAPLDSYKKISKQLDSSILDAISIEDAHRYNDEEIFEDFKNKKLILGLIKIASSKEETEQEIEQRIKAVLRYIDKERLIAAPDCGLGFLPRELAIKKLTTMVNAAMKFI
;
A
#
# COMPACT_ATOMS: atom_id res chain seq x y z
N MET A 1 -15.87 -11.13 -11.46
CA MET A 1 -15.40 -10.11 -10.48
C MET A 1 -13.92 -9.93 -10.67
N LEU A 2 -13.43 -8.68 -10.73
CA LEU A 2 -11.98 -8.40 -10.85
C LEU A 2 -11.24 -8.79 -9.57
N THR A 3 -9.96 -9.11 -9.74
CA THR A 3 -9.06 -9.53 -8.67
C THR A 3 -7.76 -8.73 -8.71
N THR A 4 -7.22 -8.37 -7.54
CA THR A 4 -5.95 -7.65 -7.41
C THR A 4 -5.22 -8.02 -6.13
N VAL A 5 -4.01 -7.51 -5.95
CA VAL A 5 -3.24 -7.48 -4.69
C VAL A 5 -3.04 -6.04 -4.24
N ILE A 6 -2.63 -5.82 -3.00
CA ILE A 6 -2.46 -4.45 -2.48
C ILE A 6 -1.12 -3.86 -2.96
N GLY A 7 0.01 -4.44 -2.61
CA GLY A 7 1.32 -3.94 -2.97
C GLY A 7 2.40 -4.97 -2.72
N ALA A 8 2.92 -4.98 -1.49
CA ALA A 8 4.04 -5.82 -1.09
C ALA A 8 3.77 -7.32 -1.28
N TYR A 9 4.78 -8.04 -1.71
CA TYR A 9 4.82 -9.50 -1.85
C TYR A 9 6.05 -10.06 -1.15
N SER A 10 6.03 -11.37 -0.85
CA SER A 10 7.20 -12.05 -0.27
C SER A 10 8.41 -11.89 -1.20
N LYS A 11 9.49 -11.32 -0.70
CA LYS A 11 10.73 -11.20 -1.48
C LYS A 11 11.33 -12.58 -1.76
N PRO A 12 11.78 -12.83 -3.00
CA PRO A 12 12.53 -14.05 -3.31
C PRO A 12 13.76 -14.20 -2.43
N SER A 13 14.07 -15.43 -2.01
CA SER A 13 15.16 -15.72 -1.07
C SER A 13 16.56 -15.31 -1.55
N PHE A 14 16.75 -15.16 -2.87
CA PHE A 14 18.02 -14.70 -3.44
C PHE A 14 18.21 -13.18 -3.36
N LEU A 15 17.15 -12.41 -3.05
CA LEU A 15 17.22 -10.97 -2.83
C LEU A 15 17.41 -10.70 -1.33
N ASN A 16 18.66 -10.52 -0.92
CA ASN A 16 19.01 -10.30 0.48
C ASN A 16 18.86 -8.81 0.86
N LEU A 17 17.68 -8.24 0.66
CA LEU A 17 17.34 -6.90 1.10
C LEU A 17 16.59 -6.98 2.43
N THR A 18 17.12 -6.34 3.47
CA THR A 18 16.45 -6.21 4.77
C THR A 18 15.24 -5.31 4.61
N ASP A 19 14.08 -5.81 4.96
CA ASP A 19 12.84 -5.07 4.96
C ASP A 19 12.10 -5.21 6.30
N TRP A 20 11.05 -4.46 6.48
CA TRP A 20 10.29 -4.45 7.71
C TRP A 20 9.45 -5.72 7.95
N PHE A 21 9.33 -6.61 6.94
CA PHE A 21 8.73 -7.93 7.10
C PHE A 21 9.71 -8.94 7.72
N ASN A 22 11.00 -8.71 7.58
CA ASN A 22 12.03 -9.58 8.14
C ASN A 22 12.37 -9.17 9.57
N THR A 23 11.53 -9.55 10.52
CA THR A 23 11.62 -9.14 11.94
C THR A 23 12.92 -9.56 12.64
N ASN A 24 13.65 -10.52 12.10
CA ASN A 24 14.94 -10.98 12.66
C ASN A 24 16.11 -10.04 12.29
N LYS A 25 15.96 -9.25 11.21
CA LYS A 25 17.00 -8.35 10.71
C LYS A 25 16.62 -6.88 10.85
N THR A 26 15.32 -6.56 10.97
CA THR A 26 14.85 -5.19 11.03
C THR A 26 15.20 -4.52 12.34
N ASP A 27 15.91 -3.41 12.26
CA ASP A 27 16.18 -2.55 13.42
C ASP A 27 15.05 -1.51 13.58
N LYS A 28 14.11 -1.78 14.50
CA LYS A 28 12.97 -0.87 14.76
C LYS A 28 13.44 0.50 15.27
N LYS A 29 14.61 0.58 15.89
CA LYS A 29 15.17 1.83 16.39
C LYS A 29 15.80 2.67 15.27
N TYR A 30 16.40 2.01 14.29
CA TYR A 30 17.05 2.66 13.14
C TYR A 30 16.57 2.00 11.83
N PRO A 31 15.32 2.23 11.41
CA PRO A 31 14.70 1.48 10.31
C PRO A 31 15.33 1.74 8.93
N THR A 32 16.15 2.80 8.80
CA THR A 32 16.81 3.16 7.53
C THR A 32 18.29 2.76 7.47
N LYS A 33 18.81 2.10 8.52
CA LYS A 33 20.25 1.89 8.74
C LYS A 33 20.94 1.09 7.64
N TYR A 34 20.35 -0.02 7.23
CA TYR A 34 21.03 -1.00 6.39
C TYR A 34 20.86 -0.78 4.89
N TYR A 35 19.88 0.02 4.47
CA TYR A 35 19.51 0.14 3.06
C TYR A 35 20.67 0.52 2.14
N ASN A 36 21.42 1.57 2.47
CA ASN A 36 22.50 2.04 1.61
C ASN A 36 23.67 1.04 1.56
N GLU A 37 23.96 0.36 2.67
CA GLU A 37 25.00 -0.68 2.74
C GLU A 37 24.61 -1.86 1.84
N GLU A 38 23.39 -2.37 1.97
CA GLU A 38 22.89 -3.50 1.18
C GLU A 38 22.80 -3.19 -0.32
N ILE A 39 22.36 -1.98 -0.69
CA ILE A 39 22.36 -1.56 -2.09
C ILE A 39 23.78 -1.48 -2.65
N ASN A 40 24.74 -0.99 -1.86
CA ASN A 40 26.17 -0.95 -2.25
C ASN A 40 26.74 -2.38 -2.40
N ASP A 41 26.34 -3.31 -1.53
CA ASP A 41 26.78 -4.72 -1.60
C ASP A 41 26.26 -5.42 -2.86
N PHE A 42 25.07 -5.06 -3.35
CA PHE A 42 24.59 -5.55 -4.65
C PHE A 42 25.42 -5.00 -5.81
N GLY A 43 26.05 -3.85 -5.66
CA GLY A 43 26.94 -3.24 -6.61
C GLY A 43 26.30 -3.06 -8.00
N LYS A 44 27.06 -3.37 -9.05
CA LYS A 44 26.60 -3.27 -10.45
C LYS A 44 25.46 -4.24 -10.80
N ASN A 45 25.25 -5.27 -9.99
CA ASN A 45 24.22 -6.29 -10.22
C ASN A 45 22.87 -5.95 -9.56
N ALA A 46 22.76 -4.84 -8.84
CA ALA A 46 21.55 -4.46 -8.11
C ALA A 46 20.32 -4.44 -9.00
N GLU A 47 20.42 -3.82 -10.17
CA GLU A 47 19.30 -3.70 -11.11
C GLU A 47 18.85 -5.07 -11.64
N ASP A 48 19.78 -5.93 -12.02
CA ASP A 48 19.49 -7.28 -12.52
C ASP A 48 18.84 -8.15 -11.43
N LEU A 49 19.29 -8.01 -10.19
CA LEU A 49 18.69 -8.71 -9.03
C LEU A 49 17.25 -8.26 -8.79
N PHE A 50 17.00 -6.96 -8.82
CA PHE A 50 15.65 -6.41 -8.67
C PHE A 50 14.74 -6.85 -9.82
N LEU A 51 15.17 -6.76 -11.07
CA LEU A 51 14.38 -7.21 -12.21
C LEU A 51 14.09 -8.71 -12.15
N LYS A 52 15.07 -9.53 -11.74
CA LYS A 52 14.88 -10.97 -11.54
C LYS A 52 13.84 -11.25 -10.44
N ALA A 53 13.90 -10.52 -9.33
CA ALA A 53 12.95 -10.65 -8.23
C ALA A 53 11.54 -10.21 -8.64
N THR A 54 11.41 -9.04 -9.27
CA THR A 54 10.13 -8.54 -9.81
C THR A 54 9.51 -9.54 -10.78
N LYS A 55 10.31 -10.08 -11.72
CA LYS A 55 9.84 -11.08 -12.68
C LYS A 55 9.27 -12.32 -12.01
N GLN A 56 9.91 -12.80 -10.92
CA GLN A 56 9.38 -13.94 -10.15
C GLN A 56 8.04 -13.59 -9.50
N VAL A 57 7.96 -12.44 -8.84
CA VAL A 57 6.73 -11.98 -8.15
C VAL A 57 5.58 -11.76 -9.14
N ILE A 58 5.84 -11.13 -10.28
CA ILE A 58 4.85 -10.97 -11.36
C ILE A 58 4.35 -12.35 -11.84
N LYS A 59 5.28 -13.28 -12.10
CA LYS A 59 4.92 -14.62 -12.55
C LYS A 59 4.06 -15.37 -11.54
N ASP A 60 4.33 -15.23 -10.25
CA ASP A 60 3.52 -15.86 -9.20
C ASP A 60 2.09 -15.32 -9.22
N GLN A 61 1.93 -14.01 -9.35
CA GLN A 61 0.64 -13.36 -9.44
C GLN A 61 -0.14 -13.75 -10.72
N GLU A 62 0.55 -13.84 -11.85
CA GLU A 62 -0.03 -14.31 -13.12
C GLU A 62 -0.49 -15.77 -13.02
N LEU A 63 0.31 -16.65 -12.39
CA LEU A 63 -0.05 -18.05 -12.17
C LEU A 63 -1.29 -18.21 -11.27
N CYS A 64 -1.47 -17.31 -10.30
CA CYS A 64 -2.69 -17.29 -9.48
C CYS A 64 -3.93 -16.82 -10.26
N GLY A 65 -3.78 -16.25 -11.46
CA GLY A 65 -4.87 -15.76 -12.29
C GLY A 65 -5.35 -14.35 -11.96
N LEU A 66 -4.60 -13.56 -11.18
CA LEU A 66 -4.96 -12.17 -10.84
C LEU A 66 -5.11 -11.29 -12.10
N ASP A 67 -6.08 -10.37 -12.08
CA ASP A 67 -6.34 -9.45 -13.20
C ASP A 67 -5.40 -8.25 -13.19
N ILE A 68 -5.25 -7.59 -12.03
CA ILE A 68 -4.39 -6.43 -11.82
C ILE A 68 -3.31 -6.82 -10.83
N ILE A 69 -2.05 -6.70 -11.22
CA ILE A 69 -0.90 -7.16 -10.45
C ILE A 69 -0.02 -5.98 -9.99
N THR A 70 0.94 -6.25 -9.09
CA THR A 70 1.94 -5.29 -8.64
C THR A 70 3.35 -5.83 -8.86
N ASP A 71 4.37 -4.98 -8.73
CA ASP A 71 5.78 -5.36 -8.71
C ASP A 71 6.22 -6.04 -7.39
N GLY A 72 5.29 -6.14 -6.44
CA GLY A 72 5.53 -6.72 -5.11
C GLY A 72 6.39 -5.86 -4.21
N GLU A 73 6.70 -4.63 -4.61
CA GLU A 73 7.54 -3.69 -3.84
C GLU A 73 8.93 -4.26 -3.53
N VAL A 74 9.45 -5.07 -4.42
CA VAL A 74 10.69 -5.84 -4.16
C VAL A 74 11.90 -4.95 -3.90
N ARG A 75 11.92 -3.72 -4.43
CA ARG A 75 12.98 -2.73 -4.26
C ARG A 75 12.95 -2.02 -2.91
N ARG A 76 11.83 -2.09 -2.20
CA ARG A 76 11.55 -1.28 -1.02
C ARG A 76 11.93 -2.01 0.26
N GLU A 77 12.83 -1.44 1.04
CA GLU A 77 13.12 -1.86 2.41
C GLU A 77 11.97 -1.49 3.35
N ASN A 78 11.38 -0.35 3.06
CA ASN A 78 10.20 0.20 3.71
C ASN A 78 9.46 1.04 2.67
N TYR A 79 8.18 0.75 2.45
CA TYR A 79 7.41 1.39 1.38
C TYR A 79 7.32 2.93 1.53
N VAL A 80 7.37 3.47 2.76
CA VAL A 80 7.37 4.92 3.00
C VAL A 80 8.76 5.51 2.79
N HIS A 81 9.78 4.98 3.48
CA HIS A 81 11.13 5.54 3.44
C HIS A 81 11.75 5.44 2.04
N TYR A 82 11.43 4.39 1.29
CA TYR A 82 11.86 4.27 -0.11
C TYR A 82 11.45 5.51 -0.94
N HIS A 83 10.18 5.93 -0.84
CA HIS A 83 9.69 7.13 -1.54
C HIS A 83 10.29 8.41 -0.98
N CYS A 84 10.41 8.52 0.33
CA CYS A 84 10.98 9.70 0.99
C CYS A 84 12.42 9.98 0.56
N ARG A 85 13.21 8.96 0.18
CA ARG A 85 14.60 9.14 -0.34
C ARG A 85 14.65 9.91 -1.65
N HIS A 86 13.55 9.96 -2.38
CA HIS A 86 13.42 10.62 -3.68
C HIS A 86 12.68 11.97 -3.59
N LEU A 87 12.50 12.49 -2.38
CA LEU A 87 11.92 13.81 -2.14
C LEU A 87 12.98 14.77 -1.59
N LEU A 88 12.99 15.98 -2.09
CA LEU A 88 13.80 17.06 -1.52
C LEU A 88 13.23 17.46 -0.14
N GLY A 89 14.09 17.98 0.73
CA GLY A 89 13.70 18.45 2.06
C GLY A 89 13.69 17.39 3.15
N ILE A 90 13.90 16.11 2.81
CA ILE A 90 13.97 15.00 3.77
C ILE A 90 15.41 14.49 3.88
N ASP A 91 16.02 14.64 5.03
CA ASP A 91 17.41 14.27 5.29
C ASP A 91 17.51 12.91 6.01
N PHE A 92 18.14 11.95 5.34
CA PHE A 92 18.39 10.60 5.84
C PHE A 92 19.72 10.48 6.60
N SER A 93 20.59 11.50 6.53
CA SER A 93 21.80 11.56 7.32
C SER A 93 21.57 12.19 8.70
N PHE A 94 20.50 12.97 8.85
CA PHE A 94 20.07 13.58 10.10
C PHE A 94 18.78 12.91 10.61
N LEU A 95 18.94 11.99 11.57
CA LEU A 95 17.84 11.26 12.16
C LEU A 95 17.38 11.90 13.46
N THR A 96 16.09 12.07 13.64
CA THR A 96 15.48 12.61 14.87
C THR A 96 14.67 11.52 15.58
N GLU A 97 14.84 11.45 16.88
CA GLU A 97 14.09 10.56 17.75
C GLU A 97 12.61 10.96 17.78
N LYS A 98 11.72 9.99 17.50
CA LYS A 98 10.27 10.19 17.48
C LYS A 98 9.56 8.94 18.03
N PRO A 99 8.52 9.10 18.87
CA PRO A 99 7.62 8.01 19.22
C PRO A 99 6.94 7.44 17.96
N ALA A 100 6.95 6.12 17.82
CA ALA A 100 6.34 5.41 16.69
C ALA A 100 5.19 4.52 17.18
N ARG A 101 4.26 4.21 16.29
CA ARG A 101 3.07 3.39 16.55
C ARG A 101 2.35 3.79 17.85
N SER A 102 1.94 5.05 17.94
CA SER A 102 1.24 5.61 19.10
C SER A 102 2.04 5.46 20.41
N GLY A 103 3.37 5.58 20.35
CA GLY A 103 4.25 5.52 21.51
C GLY A 103 4.65 4.12 21.95
N SER A 104 4.34 3.07 21.19
CA SER A 104 4.71 1.69 21.52
C SER A 104 6.22 1.47 21.56
N TYR A 105 6.97 2.24 20.79
CA TYR A 105 8.43 2.28 20.79
C TYR A 105 8.92 3.61 20.22
N THR A 106 10.22 3.87 20.34
CA THR A 106 10.88 5.07 19.80
C THR A 106 11.76 4.67 18.62
N SER A 107 11.72 5.46 17.54
CA SER A 107 12.55 5.28 16.36
C SER A 107 13.32 6.56 16.03
N PHE A 108 14.49 6.43 15.43
CA PHE A 108 15.24 7.50 14.81
C PHE A 108 14.84 7.57 13.33
N LEU A 109 14.08 8.60 12.98
CA LEU A 109 13.45 8.75 11.67
C LEU A 109 14.13 9.84 10.84
N PRO A 110 14.09 9.74 9.50
CA PRO A 110 14.55 10.81 8.61
C PRO A 110 13.88 12.13 8.95
N THR A 111 14.64 13.23 8.84
CA THR A 111 14.19 14.53 9.33
C THR A 111 13.84 15.47 8.17
N ILE A 112 12.69 16.11 8.26
CA ILE A 112 12.31 17.22 7.38
C ILE A 112 13.09 18.45 7.81
N VAL A 113 14.02 18.91 6.98
CA VAL A 113 14.94 20.02 7.27
C VAL A 113 14.68 21.25 6.39
N SER A 114 13.94 21.11 5.33
CA SER A 114 13.52 22.20 4.43
C SER A 114 12.19 21.86 3.78
N LYS A 115 11.70 22.74 2.90
CA LYS A 115 10.48 22.52 2.13
C LYS A 115 10.55 21.20 1.35
N VAL A 116 9.50 20.39 1.44
CA VAL A 116 9.38 19.15 0.69
C VAL A 116 8.95 19.45 -0.73
N GLU A 117 9.69 18.92 -1.70
CA GLU A 117 9.42 19.07 -3.13
C GLU A 117 9.75 17.75 -3.88
N ALA A 118 9.12 17.55 -5.04
CA ALA A 118 9.50 16.46 -5.93
C ALA A 118 10.89 16.71 -6.51
N ASP A 119 11.70 15.66 -6.57
CA ASP A 119 12.98 15.66 -7.26
C ASP A 119 12.84 15.04 -8.67
N LYS A 120 13.85 14.35 -9.12
CA LYS A 120 13.87 13.63 -10.40
C LYS A 120 12.81 12.52 -10.41
N PRO A 121 12.28 12.17 -11.58
CA PRO A 121 11.43 10.98 -11.70
C PRO A 121 12.16 9.73 -11.21
N PHE A 122 11.48 8.88 -10.44
CA PHE A 122 12.04 7.62 -9.98
C PHE A 122 11.09 6.42 -10.21
N LEU A 123 9.79 6.58 -9.94
CA LEU A 123 8.82 5.51 -10.14
C LEU A 123 8.53 5.22 -11.62
N VAL A 124 8.65 6.21 -12.49
CA VAL A 124 8.34 6.06 -13.92
C VAL A 124 9.26 5.04 -14.60
N ASP A 125 10.56 5.16 -14.36
CA ASP A 125 11.54 4.24 -14.97
C ASP A 125 11.41 2.84 -14.38
N GLU A 126 11.17 2.75 -13.06
CA GLU A 126 10.89 1.51 -12.36
C GLU A 126 9.63 0.86 -12.92
N TRP A 127 8.51 1.60 -12.98
CA TRP A 127 7.24 1.10 -13.49
C TRP A 127 7.35 0.64 -14.96
N LYS A 128 8.00 1.41 -15.84
CA LYS A 128 8.18 1.02 -17.25
C LYS A 128 8.95 -0.30 -17.40
N LYS A 129 10.04 -0.47 -16.64
CA LYS A 129 10.81 -1.70 -16.64
C LYS A 129 9.95 -2.88 -16.15
N ASN A 130 9.25 -2.70 -15.03
CA ASN A 130 8.41 -3.72 -14.44
C ASN A 130 7.20 -4.06 -15.33
N GLN A 131 6.53 -3.05 -15.94
CA GLN A 131 5.44 -3.26 -16.89
C GLN A 131 5.90 -4.02 -18.15
N SER A 132 7.16 -3.88 -18.56
CA SER A 132 7.69 -4.63 -19.72
C SER A 132 7.82 -6.13 -19.46
N LEU A 133 7.77 -6.59 -18.20
CA LEU A 133 7.86 -8.00 -17.82
C LEU A 133 6.52 -8.74 -17.93
N THR A 134 5.42 -8.04 -18.18
CA THR A 134 4.08 -8.61 -18.22
C THR A 134 3.18 -7.94 -19.27
N LYS A 135 2.13 -8.66 -19.69
CA LYS A 135 1.04 -8.12 -20.51
C LYS A 135 -0.16 -7.65 -19.67
N LYS A 136 -0.19 -8.00 -18.39
CA LYS A 136 -1.24 -7.53 -17.47
C LYS A 136 -0.96 -6.08 -17.08
N ASP A 137 -2.01 -5.36 -16.70
CA ASP A 137 -1.83 -4.01 -16.16
C ASP A 137 -1.14 -4.08 -14.78
N LEU A 138 -0.03 -3.37 -14.66
CA LEU A 138 0.75 -3.27 -13.42
C LEU A 138 0.31 -2.03 -12.63
N LYS A 139 -0.23 -2.26 -11.45
CA LYS A 139 -0.56 -1.23 -10.47
C LYS A 139 0.68 -0.78 -9.72
N ILE A 140 0.82 0.53 -9.52
CA ILE A 140 1.86 1.13 -8.69
C ILE A 140 1.28 1.61 -7.35
N THR A 141 2.05 1.45 -6.26
CA THR A 141 1.69 1.89 -4.92
C THR A 141 2.60 3.02 -4.46
N ILE A 142 2.03 4.02 -3.78
CA ILE A 142 2.72 5.20 -3.29
C ILE A 142 2.21 5.49 -1.87
N PRO A 143 3.07 5.72 -0.86
CA PRO A 143 2.60 6.12 0.46
C PRO A 143 1.92 7.49 0.40
N GLY A 144 0.83 7.63 1.13
CA GLY A 144 0.10 8.88 1.17
C GLY A 144 0.69 9.92 2.12
N PRO A 145 0.29 11.19 1.97
CA PRO A 145 0.83 12.31 2.75
C PRO A 145 0.69 12.16 4.25
N LEU A 146 -0.46 11.73 4.78
CA LEU A 146 -0.66 11.54 6.22
C LEU A 146 0.24 10.42 6.77
N THR A 147 0.39 9.34 6.00
CA THR A 147 1.27 8.22 6.35
C THR A 147 2.74 8.64 6.37
N ILE A 148 3.19 9.43 5.40
CA ILE A 148 4.57 9.95 5.40
C ILE A 148 4.80 10.85 6.61
N THR A 149 3.88 11.77 6.91
CA THR A 149 3.97 12.71 8.05
C THR A 149 4.18 11.97 9.38
N ASP A 150 3.53 10.82 9.59
CA ASP A 150 3.70 10.01 10.80
C ASP A 150 5.07 9.29 10.87
N THR A 151 5.66 8.96 9.73
CA THR A 151 6.87 8.13 9.61
C THR A 151 8.16 8.92 9.38
N VAL A 152 8.10 10.24 9.38
CA VAL A 152 9.27 11.16 9.36
C VAL A 152 9.22 12.10 10.55
N ALA A 153 10.34 12.72 10.88
CA ALA A 153 10.41 13.72 11.95
C ALA A 153 10.38 15.13 11.34
N ASN A 154 9.38 15.93 11.71
CA ASN A 154 9.23 17.29 11.20
C ASN A 154 10.03 18.30 12.06
N LYS A 155 10.99 19.01 11.45
CA LYS A 155 11.76 20.11 12.06
C LYS A 155 11.63 21.43 11.30
N PHE A 156 10.85 21.45 10.21
CA PHE A 156 10.74 22.61 9.33
C PHE A 156 9.33 23.24 9.33
N TYR A 157 8.29 22.43 9.18
CA TYR A 157 6.91 22.92 9.12
C TYR A 157 6.35 23.19 10.51
N LYS A 158 5.45 24.15 10.62
CA LYS A 158 4.77 24.48 11.87
C LYS A 158 3.73 23.44 12.26
N THR A 159 3.08 22.84 11.28
CA THR A 159 2.02 21.84 11.46
C THR A 159 2.20 20.65 10.54
N ASP A 160 1.61 19.51 10.91
CA ASP A 160 1.57 18.32 10.07
C ASP A 160 0.63 18.52 8.84
N GLU A 161 -0.35 19.41 8.93
CA GLU A 161 -1.19 19.80 7.80
C GLU A 161 -0.38 20.51 6.71
N GLU A 162 0.47 21.48 7.07
CA GLU A 162 1.36 22.17 6.13
C GLU A 162 2.33 21.20 5.46
N LEU A 163 2.94 20.30 6.22
CA LEU A 163 3.82 19.25 5.70
C LEU A 163 3.04 18.32 4.75
N GLY A 164 1.88 17.85 5.16
CA GLY A 164 1.03 16.95 4.37
C GLY A 164 0.60 17.58 3.03
N PHE A 165 0.36 18.89 3.00
CA PHE A 165 0.02 19.62 1.78
C PHE A 165 1.18 19.67 0.77
N ASP A 166 2.40 19.94 1.21
CA ASP A 166 3.56 19.96 0.31
C ASP A 166 3.96 18.54 -0.13
N LEU A 167 3.82 17.53 0.75
CA LEU A 167 3.94 16.12 0.38
C LEU A 167 2.94 15.73 -0.71
N ALA A 168 1.69 16.13 -0.58
CA ALA A 168 0.65 15.85 -1.57
C ALA A 168 0.98 16.42 -2.94
N LYS A 169 1.50 17.66 -2.98
CA LYS A 169 1.96 18.29 -4.23
C LYS A 169 3.15 17.56 -4.85
N ALA A 170 4.11 17.14 -4.03
CA ALA A 170 5.26 16.39 -4.50
C ALA A 170 4.84 15.03 -5.09
N ILE A 171 3.92 14.33 -4.43
CA ILE A 171 3.34 13.07 -4.91
C ILE A 171 2.55 13.30 -6.21
N ASN A 172 1.76 14.37 -6.30
CA ASN A 172 1.00 14.70 -7.52
C ASN A 172 1.89 14.82 -8.75
N ILE A 173 3.09 15.39 -8.62
CA ILE A 173 4.05 15.49 -9.72
C ILE A 173 4.44 14.09 -10.19
N GLU A 174 4.73 13.15 -9.29
CA GLU A 174 5.11 11.78 -9.66
C GLU A 174 3.91 10.99 -10.22
N VAL A 175 2.71 11.19 -9.68
CA VAL A 175 1.45 10.62 -10.22
C VAL A 175 1.23 11.09 -11.67
N LYS A 176 1.40 12.39 -11.97
CA LYS A 176 1.30 12.90 -13.34
C LYS A 176 2.31 12.27 -14.29
N ARG A 177 3.56 12.13 -13.85
CA ARG A 177 4.63 11.45 -14.61
C ARG A 177 4.27 9.99 -14.92
N LEU A 178 3.69 9.27 -13.96
CA LEU A 178 3.23 7.90 -14.15
C LEU A 178 2.06 7.80 -15.14
N VAL A 179 1.10 8.71 -15.05
CA VAL A 179 -0.02 8.81 -16.00
C VAL A 179 0.46 9.07 -17.42
N GLU A 180 1.38 10.02 -17.60
CA GLU A 180 2.02 10.32 -18.89
C GLU A 180 2.80 9.11 -19.44
N ALA A 181 3.38 8.29 -18.55
CA ALA A 181 4.05 7.05 -18.93
C ALA A 181 3.10 5.92 -19.34
N GLY A 182 1.79 6.05 -19.06
CA GLY A 182 0.75 5.08 -19.39
C GLY A 182 0.31 4.18 -18.25
N CYS A 183 0.71 4.46 -17.00
CA CYS A 183 0.24 3.73 -15.81
C CYS A 183 -1.24 3.98 -15.61
N LYS A 184 -2.04 2.91 -15.58
CA LYS A 184 -3.51 2.99 -15.46
C LYS A 184 -4.00 2.90 -14.01
N TYR A 185 -3.30 2.16 -13.16
CA TYR A 185 -3.71 1.87 -11.79
C TYR A 185 -2.72 2.48 -10.81
N ILE A 186 -3.11 3.55 -10.13
CA ILE A 186 -2.27 4.24 -9.16
C ILE A 186 -2.95 4.20 -7.80
N GLN A 187 -2.28 3.60 -6.83
CA GLN A 187 -2.78 3.41 -5.47
C GLN A 187 -1.97 4.28 -4.50
N ILE A 188 -2.66 5.11 -3.75
CA ILE A 188 -2.11 5.85 -2.60
C ILE A 188 -2.45 5.11 -1.32
N ASP A 189 -1.43 4.77 -0.53
CA ASP A 189 -1.59 4.01 0.70
C ASP A 189 -1.68 4.93 1.92
N GLU A 190 -2.86 4.97 2.54
CA GLU A 190 -3.14 5.75 3.74
C GLU A 190 -3.63 4.89 4.92
N PRO A 191 -2.80 3.96 5.42
CA PRO A 191 -3.17 3.12 6.55
C PRO A 191 -3.50 3.91 7.82
N LEU A 192 -3.04 5.15 7.92
CA LEU A 192 -3.32 6.01 9.07
C LEU A 192 -4.73 6.57 9.10
N PHE A 193 -5.44 6.59 8.00
CA PHE A 193 -6.82 7.09 8.00
C PHE A 193 -7.72 6.33 8.98
N ALA A 194 -7.56 5.01 9.06
CA ALA A 194 -8.31 4.21 10.03
C ALA A 194 -7.88 4.46 11.48
N ARG A 195 -6.61 4.79 11.73
CA ARG A 195 -6.08 5.01 13.08
C ARG A 195 -6.18 6.46 13.55
N LYS A 196 -6.29 7.39 12.63
CA LYS A 196 -6.37 8.85 12.84
C LYS A 196 -7.52 9.44 12.02
N PRO A 197 -8.78 9.00 12.26
CA PRO A 197 -9.92 9.44 11.45
C PRO A 197 -10.20 10.94 11.54
N GLU A 198 -9.87 11.58 12.66
CA GLU A 198 -10.02 13.04 12.80
C GLU A 198 -9.06 13.81 11.87
N GLU A 199 -7.77 13.42 11.84
CA GLU A 199 -6.80 14.03 10.93
C GLU A 199 -7.13 13.70 9.47
N ALA A 200 -7.63 12.47 9.21
CA ALA A 200 -8.11 12.10 7.89
C ALA A 200 -9.22 13.04 7.40
N LEU A 201 -10.22 13.34 8.26
CA LEU A 201 -11.32 14.24 7.94
C LEU A 201 -10.88 15.70 7.85
N ASN A 202 -10.00 16.15 8.76
CA ASN A 202 -9.59 17.55 8.81
C ASN A 202 -8.77 17.99 7.60
N TYR A 203 -7.78 17.18 7.19
CA TYR A 203 -6.89 17.52 6.07
C TYR A 203 -6.42 16.32 5.22
N GLY A 204 -6.49 15.08 5.75
CA GLY A 204 -5.96 13.90 5.07
C GLY A 204 -6.63 13.62 3.73
N ILE A 205 -7.96 13.61 3.68
CA ILE A 205 -8.73 13.37 2.44
C ILE A 205 -8.43 14.46 1.40
N ARG A 206 -8.40 15.73 1.82
CA ARG A 206 -8.02 16.83 0.92
C ARG A 206 -6.61 16.64 0.34
N ASN A 207 -5.64 16.26 1.17
CA ASN A 207 -4.28 15.99 0.71
C ASN A 207 -4.22 14.79 -0.24
N LEU A 208 -4.99 13.74 0.02
CA LEU A 208 -5.14 12.59 -0.87
C LEU A 208 -5.70 13.01 -2.24
N GLU A 209 -6.70 13.87 -2.28
CA GLU A 209 -7.26 14.42 -3.53
C GLU A 209 -6.25 15.25 -4.30
N ILE A 210 -5.42 16.05 -3.62
CA ILE A 210 -4.32 16.81 -4.24
C ILE A 210 -3.32 15.87 -4.94
N CYS A 211 -3.06 14.67 -4.40
CA CYS A 211 -2.20 13.70 -5.07
C CYS A 211 -2.68 13.32 -6.48
N PHE A 212 -3.98 13.44 -6.74
CA PHE A 212 -4.60 13.14 -8.03
C PHE A 212 -5.10 14.39 -8.78
N GLU A 213 -4.79 15.60 -8.30
CA GLU A 213 -5.26 16.84 -8.91
C GLU A 213 -4.77 16.97 -10.36
N GLY A 214 -5.73 17.31 -11.25
CA GLY A 214 -5.46 17.48 -12.70
C GLY A 214 -5.46 16.14 -13.48
N ILE A 215 -5.74 15.01 -12.86
CA ILE A 215 -5.90 13.73 -13.53
C ILE A 215 -7.37 13.55 -13.93
N SER A 216 -7.71 13.85 -15.18
CA SER A 216 -9.08 13.75 -15.73
C SER A 216 -9.27 12.59 -16.72
N ASN A 217 -8.22 11.85 -17.05
CA ASN A 217 -8.31 10.72 -17.96
C ASN A 217 -9.12 9.57 -17.33
N PRO A 218 -10.30 9.19 -17.89
CA PRO A 218 -11.17 8.16 -17.31
C PRO A 218 -10.60 6.73 -17.38
N LYS A 219 -9.46 6.54 -18.06
CA LYS A 219 -8.76 5.25 -18.09
C LYS A 219 -7.81 5.07 -16.91
N ILE A 220 -7.61 6.10 -16.10
CA ILE A 220 -6.78 6.06 -14.90
C ILE A 220 -7.66 5.73 -13.71
N GLU A 221 -7.34 4.68 -13.00
CA GLU A 221 -7.99 4.28 -11.77
C GLU A 221 -7.23 4.88 -10.58
N LYS A 222 -7.85 5.84 -9.91
CA LYS A 222 -7.34 6.50 -8.70
C LYS A 222 -7.77 5.70 -7.49
N ILE A 223 -6.83 5.00 -6.88
CA ILE A 223 -7.09 4.03 -5.82
C ILE A 223 -6.52 4.56 -4.50
N MET A 224 -7.24 4.34 -3.42
CA MET A 224 -6.74 4.48 -2.06
C MET A 224 -6.78 3.14 -1.36
N HIS A 225 -5.71 2.79 -0.63
CA HIS A 225 -5.71 1.66 0.29
C HIS A 225 -5.65 2.13 1.74
N MET A 226 -6.50 1.53 2.56
CA MET A 226 -6.61 1.83 3.98
C MET A 226 -6.68 0.53 4.78
N CYS A 227 -5.64 0.24 5.58
CA CYS A 227 -5.63 -0.89 6.48
C CYS A 227 -5.90 -0.47 7.94
N CYS A 228 -6.35 -1.42 8.77
CA CYS A 228 -6.63 -1.17 10.19
C CYS A 228 -5.40 -1.27 11.08
N GLY A 229 -4.32 -1.84 10.61
CA GLY A 229 -3.09 -2.08 11.36
C GLY A 229 -2.39 -3.33 10.88
N TYR A 230 -1.06 -3.27 10.86
CA TYR A 230 -0.24 -4.35 10.35
C TYR A 230 0.42 -5.12 11.51
N PRO A 231 0.38 -6.46 11.53
CA PRO A 231 1.06 -7.26 12.54
C PRO A 231 2.59 -7.11 12.41
N ASP A 232 3.32 -7.60 13.41
CA ASP A 232 4.79 -7.58 13.41
C ASP A 232 5.42 -8.94 13.03
N LYS A 233 4.60 -9.98 12.91
CA LYS A 233 5.01 -11.33 12.50
C LYS A 233 3.84 -12.16 12.02
N LEU A 234 4.13 -13.26 11.34
CA LEU A 234 3.15 -14.28 10.96
C LEU A 234 2.51 -14.88 12.24
N ASP A 235 1.20 -15.13 12.15
CA ASP A 235 0.36 -15.67 13.24
C ASP A 235 0.33 -14.82 14.52
N ALA A 236 0.61 -13.52 14.40
CA ALA A 236 0.39 -12.60 15.51
C ALA A 236 -1.10 -12.48 15.83
N ILE A 237 -1.48 -12.91 17.06
CA ILE A 237 -2.89 -12.91 17.50
C ILE A 237 -3.30 -11.53 18.01
N ASN A 238 -2.42 -10.89 18.80
CA ASN A 238 -2.69 -9.62 19.45
C ASN A 238 -1.76 -8.53 18.90
N TYR A 239 -2.26 -7.75 17.96
CA TYR A 239 -1.58 -6.54 17.51
C TYR A 239 -2.58 -5.37 17.44
N PRO A 240 -2.11 -4.12 17.63
CA PRO A 240 -2.98 -2.96 17.63
C PRO A 240 -3.69 -2.81 16.28
N LYS A 241 -5.04 -2.79 16.33
CA LYS A 241 -5.90 -2.46 15.20
C LYS A 241 -6.68 -1.18 15.50
N ALA A 242 -7.00 -0.45 14.46
CA ALA A 242 -7.93 0.67 14.54
C ALA A 242 -9.29 0.20 15.13
N PRO A 243 -10.03 1.08 15.83
CA PRO A 243 -11.39 0.77 16.29
C PRO A 243 -12.28 0.27 15.14
N LEU A 244 -13.29 -0.57 15.47
CA LEU A 244 -14.20 -1.15 14.47
C LEU A 244 -14.94 -0.09 13.66
N ASP A 245 -15.31 1.01 14.29
CA ASP A 245 -16.05 2.12 13.69
C ASP A 245 -15.20 3.10 12.88
N SER A 246 -13.87 2.89 12.80
CA SER A 246 -12.95 3.82 12.13
C SER A 246 -13.30 4.03 10.67
N TYR A 247 -13.59 2.97 9.94
CA TYR A 247 -14.00 3.08 8.54
C TYR A 247 -15.33 3.82 8.38
N LYS A 248 -16.31 3.55 9.27
CA LYS A 248 -17.63 4.19 9.24
C LYS A 248 -17.54 5.70 9.41
N LYS A 249 -16.56 6.18 10.18
CA LYS A 249 -16.36 7.63 10.41
C LYS A 249 -15.98 8.39 9.14
N ILE A 250 -15.28 7.73 8.20
CA ILE A 250 -14.70 8.39 7.01
C ILE A 250 -15.26 7.88 5.68
N SER A 251 -15.99 6.76 5.68
CA SER A 251 -16.49 6.09 4.46
C SER A 251 -17.28 7.02 3.54
N LYS A 252 -18.23 7.79 4.07
CA LYS A 252 -19.06 8.72 3.29
C LYS A 252 -18.26 9.85 2.65
N GLN A 253 -17.25 10.36 3.37
CA GLN A 253 -16.38 11.41 2.83
C GLN A 253 -15.49 10.85 1.71
N LEU A 254 -14.97 9.63 1.88
CA LEU A 254 -14.22 8.93 0.85
C LEU A 254 -15.08 8.59 -0.37
N ASP A 255 -16.34 8.17 -0.17
CA ASP A 255 -17.27 7.91 -1.27
C ASP A 255 -17.61 9.15 -2.09
N SER A 256 -17.53 10.33 -1.50
CA SER A 256 -17.74 11.62 -2.19
C SER A 256 -16.46 12.23 -2.80
N SER A 257 -15.28 11.65 -2.53
CA SER A 257 -13.99 12.14 -3.03
C SER A 257 -13.79 11.93 -4.53
N ILE A 258 -12.66 12.40 -5.08
CA ILE A 258 -12.30 12.22 -6.50
C ILE A 258 -11.75 10.83 -6.84
N LEU A 259 -11.66 9.92 -5.87
CA LEU A 259 -11.18 8.56 -6.07
C LEU A 259 -12.14 7.75 -6.95
N ASP A 260 -11.63 6.69 -7.57
CA ASP A 260 -12.40 5.71 -8.33
C ASP A 260 -12.63 4.42 -7.54
N ALA A 261 -11.66 4.03 -6.70
CA ALA A 261 -11.73 2.83 -5.87
C ALA A 261 -11.13 3.04 -4.46
N ILE A 262 -11.71 2.34 -3.49
CA ILE A 262 -11.28 2.35 -2.09
C ILE A 262 -11.02 0.91 -1.66
N SER A 263 -9.84 0.65 -1.08
CA SER A 263 -9.45 -0.66 -0.56
C SER A 263 -9.52 -0.67 0.96
N ILE A 264 -10.19 -1.65 1.53
CA ILE A 264 -10.34 -1.85 2.97
C ILE A 264 -10.04 -3.30 3.37
N GLU A 265 -9.51 -3.48 4.59
CA GLU A 265 -9.42 -4.80 5.22
C GLU A 265 -10.80 -5.34 5.60
N ASP A 266 -10.99 -6.65 5.47
CA ASP A 266 -12.20 -7.33 5.93
C ASP A 266 -11.95 -8.77 6.42
N ALA A 267 -10.90 -9.45 5.94
CA ALA A 267 -10.65 -10.85 6.27
C ALA A 267 -10.15 -11.08 7.71
N HIS A 268 -9.23 -10.24 8.21
CA HIS A 268 -8.73 -10.36 9.58
C HIS A 268 -9.80 -10.05 10.62
N ARG A 269 -10.71 -9.16 10.27
CA ARG A 269 -11.80 -8.72 11.13
C ARG A 269 -12.93 -8.22 10.24
N TYR A 270 -14.00 -8.99 10.12
CA TYR A 270 -15.16 -8.60 9.32
C TYR A 270 -15.71 -7.26 9.80
N ASN A 271 -15.95 -6.39 8.83
CA ASN A 271 -16.68 -5.16 9.05
C ASN A 271 -18.17 -5.46 9.21
N ASP A 272 -18.87 -4.61 9.98
CA ASP A 272 -20.32 -4.62 10.01
C ASP A 272 -20.85 -4.31 8.60
N GLU A 273 -21.86 -5.07 8.15
CA GLU A 273 -22.34 -4.97 6.77
C GLU A 273 -22.90 -3.57 6.43
N GLU A 274 -23.38 -2.82 7.42
CA GLU A 274 -23.89 -1.45 7.25
C GLU A 274 -22.85 -0.48 6.67
N ILE A 275 -21.55 -0.76 6.78
CA ILE A 275 -20.52 0.11 6.18
C ILE A 275 -20.62 0.12 4.66
N PHE A 276 -21.01 -0.99 4.07
CA PHE A 276 -21.08 -1.13 2.61
C PHE A 276 -22.16 -0.25 1.98
N GLU A 277 -23.18 0.15 2.75
CA GLU A 277 -24.20 1.13 2.33
C GLU A 277 -23.63 2.53 2.08
N ASP A 278 -22.48 2.87 2.67
CA ASP A 278 -21.82 4.14 2.49
C ASP A 278 -21.08 4.24 1.14
N PHE A 279 -20.70 3.11 0.52
CA PHE A 279 -19.98 3.07 -0.76
C PHE A 279 -20.97 3.00 -1.94
N LYS A 280 -21.56 4.14 -2.32
CA LYS A 280 -22.57 4.24 -3.39
C LYS A 280 -21.96 4.51 -4.76
N ASN A 281 -20.84 5.24 -4.79
CA ASN A 281 -20.26 5.77 -6.02
C ASN A 281 -18.93 5.08 -6.39
N LYS A 282 -18.19 4.58 -5.41
CA LYS A 282 -16.84 4.04 -5.61
C LYS A 282 -16.85 2.54 -5.82
N LYS A 283 -15.82 2.05 -6.52
CA LYS A 283 -15.49 0.63 -6.45
C LYS A 283 -14.92 0.31 -5.06
N LEU A 284 -15.24 -0.86 -4.55
CA LEU A 284 -14.70 -1.38 -3.31
C LEU A 284 -13.74 -2.53 -3.60
N ILE A 285 -12.49 -2.35 -3.20
CA ILE A 285 -11.48 -3.41 -3.17
C ILE A 285 -11.55 -4.04 -1.78
N LEU A 286 -12.12 -5.23 -1.69
CA LEU A 286 -12.43 -5.90 -0.44
C LEU A 286 -11.35 -6.89 -0.07
N GLY A 287 -10.80 -6.77 1.14
CA GLY A 287 -9.86 -7.74 1.70
C GLY A 287 -10.55 -9.05 2.04
N LEU A 288 -10.13 -10.15 1.42
CA LEU A 288 -10.71 -11.49 1.56
C LEU A 288 -9.67 -12.53 2.04
N ILE A 289 -8.41 -12.13 2.13
CA ILE A 289 -7.28 -12.97 2.54
C ILE A 289 -6.60 -12.34 3.75
N LYS A 290 -6.41 -13.13 4.81
CA LYS A 290 -5.60 -12.75 5.97
C LYS A 290 -4.12 -12.79 5.62
N ILE A 291 -3.47 -11.64 5.72
CA ILE A 291 -2.09 -11.43 5.25
C ILE A 291 -1.01 -11.89 6.25
N ALA A 292 -1.39 -12.17 7.48
CA ALA A 292 -0.46 -12.60 8.54
C ALA A 292 -0.99 -13.82 9.30
N SER A 293 -1.65 -14.73 8.60
CA SER A 293 -2.12 -16.01 9.14
C SER A 293 -1.64 -17.16 8.27
N SER A 294 -1.03 -18.17 8.90
CA SER A 294 -0.68 -19.43 8.23
C SER A 294 -1.90 -20.29 7.90
N LYS A 295 -3.05 -20.03 8.54
CA LYS A 295 -4.31 -20.68 8.19
C LYS A 295 -4.78 -20.22 6.81
N GLU A 296 -5.10 -21.18 5.95
CA GLU A 296 -5.66 -20.93 4.63
C GLU A 296 -7.17 -20.69 4.74
N GLU A 297 -7.68 -19.74 3.97
CA GLU A 297 -9.08 -19.56 3.72
C GLU A 297 -9.57 -20.62 2.74
N THR A 298 -10.82 -21.05 2.89
CA THR A 298 -11.48 -21.91 1.90
C THR A 298 -12.23 -21.06 0.87
N GLU A 299 -12.41 -21.58 -0.35
CA GLU A 299 -13.25 -20.93 -1.37
C GLU A 299 -14.65 -20.64 -0.82
N GLN A 300 -15.22 -21.57 -0.05
CA GLN A 300 -16.56 -21.41 0.53
C GLN A 300 -16.64 -20.24 1.51
N GLU A 301 -15.64 -20.05 2.40
CA GLU A 301 -15.58 -18.91 3.32
C GLU A 301 -15.55 -17.59 2.54
N ILE A 302 -14.72 -17.50 1.50
CA ILE A 302 -14.59 -16.32 0.65
C ILE A 302 -15.89 -16.06 -0.12
N GLU A 303 -16.49 -17.07 -0.73
CA GLU A 303 -17.79 -16.94 -1.44
C GLU A 303 -18.91 -16.45 -0.54
N GLN A 304 -18.99 -16.96 0.69
CA GLN A 304 -19.99 -16.53 1.67
C GLN A 304 -19.83 -15.03 1.97
N ARG A 305 -18.57 -14.57 2.15
CA ARG A 305 -18.32 -13.15 2.42
C ARG A 305 -18.65 -12.28 1.19
N ILE A 306 -18.24 -12.68 0.00
CA ILE A 306 -18.60 -11.98 -1.24
C ILE A 306 -20.13 -11.87 -1.37
N LYS A 307 -20.87 -12.95 -1.16
CA LYS A 307 -22.35 -12.95 -1.22
C LYS A 307 -22.98 -11.99 -0.21
N ALA A 308 -22.41 -11.90 0.99
CA ALA A 308 -22.89 -10.97 2.00
C ALA A 308 -22.71 -9.51 1.55
N VAL A 309 -21.54 -9.16 0.99
CA VAL A 309 -21.25 -7.80 0.51
C VAL A 309 -22.04 -7.43 -0.74
N LEU A 310 -22.29 -8.38 -1.65
CA LEU A 310 -23.10 -8.18 -2.86
C LEU A 310 -24.58 -7.83 -2.59
N ARG A 311 -25.03 -7.87 -1.33
CA ARG A 311 -26.35 -7.34 -0.94
C ARG A 311 -26.38 -5.80 -0.91
N TYR A 312 -25.20 -5.17 -0.85
CA TYR A 312 -25.02 -3.73 -0.66
C TYR A 312 -24.29 -3.06 -1.83
N ILE A 313 -23.42 -3.79 -2.52
CA ILE A 313 -22.56 -3.28 -3.59
C ILE A 313 -22.78 -4.09 -4.87
N ASP A 314 -22.95 -3.39 -5.99
CA ASP A 314 -23.08 -4.02 -7.30
C ASP A 314 -21.81 -4.81 -7.65
N LYS A 315 -21.98 -5.94 -8.27
CA LYS A 315 -20.91 -6.88 -8.64
C LYS A 315 -19.79 -6.22 -9.47
N GLU A 316 -20.13 -5.30 -10.34
CA GLU A 316 -19.21 -4.55 -11.21
C GLU A 316 -18.33 -3.57 -10.45
N ARG A 317 -18.74 -3.20 -9.24
CA ARG A 317 -18.00 -2.30 -8.34
C ARG A 317 -17.20 -3.02 -7.25
N LEU A 318 -17.35 -4.35 -7.12
CA LEU A 318 -16.62 -5.12 -6.14
C LEU A 318 -15.39 -5.79 -6.76
N ILE A 319 -14.21 -5.62 -6.12
CA ILE A 319 -12.92 -6.18 -6.52
C ILE A 319 -12.39 -7.01 -5.35
N ALA A 320 -11.98 -8.24 -5.62
CA ALA A 320 -11.41 -9.13 -4.60
C ALA A 320 -9.90 -8.88 -4.43
N ALA A 321 -9.45 -8.77 -3.17
CA ALA A 321 -8.04 -8.57 -2.83
C ALA A 321 -7.68 -9.21 -1.48
N PRO A 322 -6.40 -9.35 -1.13
CA PRO A 322 -5.97 -9.54 0.26
C PRO A 322 -6.24 -8.30 1.11
N ASP A 323 -6.26 -8.45 2.44
CA ASP A 323 -6.44 -7.35 3.38
C ASP A 323 -5.38 -6.25 3.25
N CYS A 324 -4.13 -6.63 2.98
CA CYS A 324 -3.00 -5.73 2.82
C CYS A 324 -1.88 -6.44 2.03
N GLY A 325 -0.63 -5.93 2.10
CA GLY A 325 0.54 -6.56 1.49
C GLY A 325 0.86 -7.95 2.05
N LEU A 326 1.39 -8.83 1.22
CA LEU A 326 1.61 -10.26 1.50
C LEU A 326 3.03 -10.57 2.03
N GLY A 327 3.81 -9.56 2.42
CA GLY A 327 5.22 -9.72 2.74
C GLY A 327 5.55 -10.70 3.87
N PHE A 328 4.62 -10.97 4.81
CA PHE A 328 4.80 -11.96 5.87
C PHE A 328 4.53 -13.40 5.43
N LEU A 329 3.77 -13.60 4.37
CA LEU A 329 3.43 -14.96 3.94
C LEU A 329 4.62 -15.62 3.23
N PRO A 330 4.97 -16.87 3.57
CA PRO A 330 5.83 -17.66 2.72
C PRO A 330 5.29 -17.71 1.28
N ARG A 331 6.16 -17.67 0.28
CA ARG A 331 5.80 -17.60 -1.14
C ARG A 331 4.72 -18.62 -1.55
N GLU A 332 4.92 -19.89 -1.15
CA GLU A 332 3.99 -20.97 -1.51
C GLU A 332 2.60 -20.77 -0.89
N LEU A 333 2.56 -20.29 0.35
CA LEU A 333 1.31 -19.98 1.03
C LEU A 333 0.60 -18.77 0.38
N ALA A 334 1.35 -17.74 -0.02
CA ALA A 334 0.79 -16.60 -0.74
C ALA A 334 0.15 -17.03 -2.07
N ILE A 335 0.84 -17.85 -2.86
CA ILE A 335 0.31 -18.41 -4.12
C ILE A 335 -0.99 -19.19 -3.84
N LYS A 336 -0.98 -20.06 -2.84
CA LYS A 336 -2.15 -20.91 -2.52
C LYS A 336 -3.37 -20.08 -2.11
N LYS A 337 -3.18 -19.14 -1.19
CA LYS A 337 -4.25 -18.24 -0.74
C LYS A 337 -4.79 -17.36 -1.88
N LEU A 338 -3.91 -16.79 -2.71
CA LEU A 338 -4.32 -15.99 -3.87
C LEU A 338 -5.10 -16.83 -4.88
N THR A 339 -4.66 -18.06 -5.18
CA THR A 339 -5.37 -18.96 -6.08
C THR A 339 -6.77 -19.29 -5.55
N THR A 340 -6.91 -19.57 -4.25
CA THR A 340 -8.21 -19.80 -3.59
C THR A 340 -9.12 -18.57 -3.73
N MET A 341 -8.59 -17.37 -3.52
CA MET A 341 -9.35 -16.12 -3.67
C MET A 341 -9.81 -15.91 -5.11
N VAL A 342 -8.93 -16.10 -6.09
CA VAL A 342 -9.27 -15.96 -7.51
C VAL A 342 -10.33 -16.97 -7.91
N ASN A 343 -10.20 -18.24 -7.53
CA ASN A 343 -11.19 -19.27 -7.82
C ASN A 343 -12.56 -18.92 -7.24
N ALA A 344 -12.62 -18.44 -6.01
CA ALA A 344 -13.86 -17.99 -5.38
C ALA A 344 -14.47 -16.79 -6.13
N ALA A 345 -13.66 -15.78 -6.49
CA ALA A 345 -14.10 -14.59 -7.21
C ALA A 345 -14.62 -14.90 -8.63
N MET A 346 -14.04 -15.89 -9.32
CA MET A 346 -14.47 -16.34 -10.65
C MET A 346 -15.89 -16.88 -10.67
N LYS A 347 -16.44 -17.36 -9.56
CA LYS A 347 -17.82 -17.84 -9.47
C LYS A 347 -18.86 -16.72 -9.55
N PHE A 348 -18.42 -15.47 -9.51
CA PHE A 348 -19.24 -14.26 -9.61
C PHE A 348 -19.00 -13.46 -10.92
N ILE A 349 -18.59 -14.13 -11.98
CA ILE A 349 -18.43 -13.53 -13.32
C ILE A 349 -19.79 -13.34 -13.99
#